data_cfd8c5074c0455538318dd59292198eb
#
_entry.id   cfd8c5074c0455538318dd59292198eb
#
_cell.length_a   1.000
_cell.length_b   1.000
_cell.length_c   1.000
_cell.angle_alpha   90.00
_cell.angle_beta   90.00
_cell.angle_gamma   90.00
#
_symmetry.space_group_name_H-M   'P 1'
#
loop_
_entity.id
_entity.type
_entity.pdbx_description
1 polymer ?
#
loop_
_entity_poly.entity_id
_entity_poly.type
_entity_poly.pdbx_seq_one_letter_code
_entity_poly.pdbx_strand_id
1 'polypeptide(L)'
;MKERMENAYTETMFLLKKYNITANKSLGQNFLIDDDVINKTVASAEITNEDLVIEIGPGLGTLTSRLLEKAKKVIAIELDKKMIKILQERFSLYSNFELINE
;
A
#
# COMPACT_ATOMS: atom_id res chain seq x y z
N MET A 1 6.14 -13.73 -7.22
CA MET A 1 4.79 -14.18 -6.91
C MET A 1 4.02 -13.09 -6.20
N LYS A 2 2.79 -12.86 -6.62
CA LYS A 2 1.98 -11.75 -6.09
C LYS A 2 1.12 -12.21 -4.92
N GLU A 3 1.75 -12.79 -3.92
CA GLU A 3 1.03 -13.23 -2.74
C GLU A 3 0.94 -12.15 -1.70
N ARG A 4 -0.22 -12.06 -1.08
CA ARG A 4 -0.48 -11.15 0.01
C ARG A 4 -0.50 -11.94 1.31
N MET A 5 0.04 -11.35 2.36
CA MET A 5 -0.02 -11.95 3.68
C MET A 5 -1.46 -11.98 4.19
N GLU A 6 -1.74 -12.90 5.12
CA GLU A 6 -3.08 -13.20 5.57
C GLU A 6 -3.86 -12.00 6.09
N ASN A 7 -3.20 -11.14 6.89
CA ASN A 7 -3.87 -9.95 7.42
C ASN A 7 -2.93 -8.76 7.51
N ALA A 8 -3.53 -7.58 7.63
CA ALA A 8 -2.81 -6.31 7.62
C ALA A 8 -1.87 -6.16 8.82
N TYR A 9 -2.24 -6.66 9.98
CA TYR A 9 -1.37 -6.58 11.16
C TYR A 9 -0.09 -7.37 10.94
N THR A 10 -0.23 -8.62 10.54
CA THR A 10 0.92 -9.50 10.28
C THR A 10 1.81 -8.94 9.17
N GLU A 11 1.19 -8.45 8.11
CA GLU A 11 1.90 -7.83 7.00
C GLU A 11 2.71 -6.63 7.46
N THR A 12 2.07 -5.73 8.22
CA THR A 12 2.72 -4.52 8.72
C THR A 12 3.88 -4.85 9.65
N MET A 13 3.68 -5.76 10.59
CA MET A 13 4.74 -6.16 11.51
C MET A 13 5.93 -6.76 10.78
N PHE A 14 5.67 -7.60 9.80
CA PHE A 14 6.73 -8.20 8.97
C PHE A 14 7.53 -7.12 8.24
N LEU A 15 6.85 -6.17 7.62
CA LEU A 15 7.50 -5.11 6.84
C LEU A 15 8.31 -4.17 7.72
N LEU A 16 7.78 -3.80 8.88
CA LEU A 16 8.51 -2.95 9.82
C LEU A 16 9.80 -3.61 10.26
N LYS A 17 9.75 -4.91 10.53
CA LYS A 17 10.92 -5.67 10.92
C LYS A 17 11.91 -5.84 9.78
N LYS A 18 11.40 -6.21 8.59
CA LYS A 18 12.23 -6.45 7.40
C LYS A 18 13.03 -5.21 7.01
N TYR A 19 12.40 -4.04 7.07
CA TYR A 19 13.03 -2.79 6.66
C TYR A 19 13.58 -1.98 7.83
N ASN A 20 13.53 -2.53 9.04
CA ASN A 20 14.02 -1.89 10.26
C ASN A 20 13.43 -0.49 10.44
N ILE A 21 12.11 -0.40 10.40
CA ILE A 21 11.38 0.86 10.49
C ILE A 21 10.63 0.96 11.79
N THR A 22 10.71 2.14 12.41
CA THR A 22 9.87 2.51 13.54
C THR A 22 8.89 3.57 13.06
N ALA A 23 7.61 3.40 13.37
CA ALA A 23 6.59 4.38 12.98
C ALA A 23 6.92 5.73 13.61
N ASN A 24 6.99 6.78 12.79
CA ASN A 24 7.27 8.13 13.22
C ASN A 24 6.01 8.96 13.19
N LYS A 25 5.34 9.07 14.34
CA LYS A 25 4.07 9.79 14.45
C LYS A 25 4.19 11.28 14.17
N SER A 26 5.37 11.85 14.41
CA SER A 26 5.58 13.28 14.14
C SER A 26 5.57 13.59 12.65
N LEU A 27 5.80 12.57 11.81
CA LEU A 27 5.69 12.68 10.35
C LEU A 27 4.35 12.18 9.83
N GLY A 28 3.41 11.89 10.72
CA GLY A 28 2.09 11.39 10.33
C GLY A 28 2.09 9.94 9.84
N GLN A 29 3.11 9.18 10.20
CA GLN A 29 3.22 7.78 9.76
C GLN A 29 2.37 6.87 10.64
N ASN A 30 1.11 6.71 10.28
CA ASN A 30 0.20 5.76 10.90
C ASN A 30 -0.10 4.66 9.88
N PHE A 31 0.27 3.43 10.23
CA PHE A 31 0.10 2.32 9.31
C PHE A 31 -1.23 1.61 9.54
N LEU A 32 -1.89 1.27 8.43
CA LEU A 32 -3.16 0.54 8.50
C LEU A 32 -2.88 -0.90 8.90
N ILE A 33 -3.50 -1.33 10.01
CA ILE A 33 -3.37 -2.67 10.55
C ILE A 33 -4.73 -3.36 10.76
N ASP A 34 -5.81 -2.69 10.41
CA ASP A 34 -7.17 -3.17 10.61
C ASP A 34 -7.79 -3.58 9.28
N ASP A 35 -7.92 -4.89 9.09
CA ASP A 35 -8.49 -5.44 7.85
C ASP A 35 -9.92 -5.00 7.60
N ASP A 36 -10.73 -4.83 8.65
CA ASP A 36 -12.11 -4.38 8.47
C ASP A 36 -12.17 -2.98 7.86
N VAL A 37 -11.33 -2.08 8.34
CA VAL A 37 -11.25 -0.71 7.80
C VAL A 37 -10.77 -0.75 6.34
N ILE A 38 -9.74 -1.53 6.06
CA ILE A 38 -9.20 -1.67 4.71
C ILE A 38 -10.25 -2.23 3.76
N ASN A 39 -10.91 -3.30 4.16
CA ASN A 39 -11.91 -3.96 3.33
C ASN A 39 -13.11 -3.06 3.07
N LYS A 40 -13.57 -2.32 4.09
CA LYS A 40 -14.66 -1.37 3.93
C LYS A 40 -14.28 -0.21 3.01
N THR A 41 -13.05 0.27 3.11
CA THR A 41 -12.54 1.33 2.25
C THR A 41 -12.56 0.88 0.79
N VAL A 42 -12.02 -0.29 0.52
CA VAL A 42 -11.99 -0.84 -0.84
C VAL A 42 -13.39 -1.08 -1.38
N ALA A 43 -14.26 -1.67 -0.57
CA ALA A 43 -15.65 -1.94 -0.96
C ALA A 43 -16.43 -0.66 -1.23
N SER A 44 -16.25 0.36 -0.38
CA SER A 44 -16.97 1.65 -0.53
C SER A 44 -16.58 2.38 -1.80
N ALA A 45 -15.37 2.21 -2.28
CA ALA A 45 -14.89 2.86 -3.50
C ALA A 45 -15.46 2.22 -4.77
N GLU A 46 -16.06 1.04 -4.66
CA GLU A 46 -16.66 0.33 -5.80
C GLU A 46 -15.71 0.19 -6.99
N ILE A 47 -14.46 -0.13 -6.71
CA ILE A 47 -13.41 -0.19 -7.71
C ILE A 47 -13.60 -1.39 -8.64
N THR A 48 -13.46 -1.14 -9.94
CA THR A 48 -13.52 -2.18 -10.96
C THR A 48 -12.21 -2.27 -11.72
N ASN A 49 -12.07 -3.27 -12.57
CA ASN A 49 -10.88 -3.44 -13.41
C ASN A 49 -10.79 -2.45 -14.56
N GLU A 50 -11.68 -1.48 -14.62
CA GLU A 50 -11.63 -0.37 -15.58
C GLU A 50 -11.16 0.93 -14.92
N ASP A 51 -11.00 0.93 -13.60
CA ASP A 51 -10.72 2.15 -12.85
C ASP A 51 -9.24 2.44 -12.68
N LEU A 52 -8.92 3.72 -12.78
CA LEU A 52 -7.63 4.27 -12.40
C LEU A 52 -7.77 4.82 -10.99
N VAL A 53 -6.93 4.35 -10.08
CA VAL A 53 -6.95 4.78 -8.68
C VAL A 53 -5.70 5.58 -8.36
N ILE A 54 -5.89 6.73 -7.71
CA ILE A 54 -4.77 7.54 -7.22
C ILE A 54 -4.78 7.45 -5.71
N GLU A 55 -3.66 7.00 -5.15
CA GLU A 55 -3.50 6.85 -3.71
C GLU A 55 -2.43 7.81 -3.19
N ILE A 56 -2.82 8.64 -2.22
CA ILE A 56 -1.91 9.60 -1.60
C ILE A 56 -1.39 9.02 -0.29
N GLY A 57 -0.07 8.99 -0.14
CA GLY A 57 0.56 8.52 1.08
C GLY A 57 0.35 7.04 1.36
N PRO A 58 0.70 6.16 0.45
CA PRO A 58 0.45 4.72 0.62
C PRO A 58 1.22 4.06 1.77
N GLY A 59 2.25 4.72 2.28
CA GLY A 59 3.07 4.18 3.36
C GLY A 59 3.73 2.87 2.97
N LEU A 60 3.48 1.80 3.73
CA LEU A 60 4.02 0.48 3.44
C LEU A 60 3.30 -0.25 2.30
N GLY A 61 2.18 0.29 1.84
CA GLY A 61 1.44 -0.28 0.73
C GLY A 61 0.38 -1.30 1.12
N THR A 62 -0.07 -1.27 2.36
CA THR A 62 -1.08 -2.22 2.83
C THR A 62 -2.39 -2.05 2.08
N LEU A 63 -2.90 -0.83 1.96
CA LEU A 63 -4.08 -0.56 1.14
C LEU A 63 -3.77 -0.76 -0.34
N THR A 64 -2.58 -0.32 -0.77
CA THR A 64 -2.14 -0.42 -2.17
C THR A 64 -2.25 -1.86 -2.69
N SER A 65 -1.81 -2.84 -1.89
CA SER A 65 -1.86 -4.24 -2.30
C SER A 65 -3.28 -4.72 -2.60
N ARG A 66 -4.26 -4.21 -1.87
CA ARG A 66 -5.67 -4.55 -2.08
C ARG A 66 -6.25 -3.83 -3.29
N LEU A 67 -5.86 -2.57 -3.49
CA LEU A 67 -6.29 -1.79 -4.66
C LEU A 67 -5.77 -2.40 -5.96
N LEU A 68 -4.53 -2.87 -5.96
CA LEU A 68 -3.92 -3.48 -7.14
C LEU A 68 -4.63 -4.75 -7.61
N GLU A 69 -5.29 -5.45 -6.69
CA GLU A 69 -6.05 -6.66 -7.02
C GLU A 69 -7.33 -6.33 -7.80
N LYS A 70 -7.86 -5.11 -7.67
CA LYS A 70 -9.16 -4.75 -8.22
C LYS A 70 -9.09 -3.74 -9.35
N ALA A 71 -8.17 -2.76 -9.26
CA ALA A 71 -8.11 -1.65 -10.19
C ALA A 71 -7.38 -2.01 -11.48
N LYS A 72 -7.69 -1.28 -12.54
CA LYS A 72 -6.92 -1.36 -13.78
C LYS A 72 -5.51 -0.85 -13.56
N LYS A 73 -5.38 0.24 -12.80
CA LYS A 73 -4.09 0.85 -12.49
C LYS A 73 -4.17 1.61 -11.18
N VAL A 74 -3.10 1.53 -10.40
CA VAL A 74 -2.95 2.33 -9.18
C VAL A 74 -1.72 3.21 -9.34
N ILE A 75 -1.91 4.52 -9.15
CA ILE A 75 -0.83 5.50 -9.10
C ILE A 75 -0.71 5.95 -7.65
N ALA A 76 0.41 5.63 -7.02
CA ALA A 76 0.67 6.02 -5.64
C ALA A 76 1.62 7.21 -5.61
N ILE A 77 1.29 8.18 -4.78
CA ILE A 77 2.10 9.39 -4.61
C ILE A 77 2.62 9.39 -3.19
N GLU A 78 3.94 9.32 -3.04
CA GLU A 78 4.59 9.18 -1.74
C GLU A 78 5.75 10.17 -1.61
N LEU A 79 5.81 10.84 -0.48
CA LEU A 79 6.84 11.84 -0.20
C LEU A 79 8.08 11.23 0.44
N ASP A 80 7.89 10.22 1.29
CA ASP A 80 8.97 9.61 2.09
C ASP A 80 9.81 8.65 1.24
N LYS A 81 11.10 8.96 1.10
CA LYS A 81 12.02 8.16 0.28
C LYS A 81 12.19 6.73 0.76
N LYS A 82 12.07 6.48 2.07
CA LYS A 82 12.11 5.12 2.61
C LYS A 82 10.92 4.31 2.12
N MET A 83 9.73 4.91 2.17
CA MET A 83 8.52 4.25 1.70
C MET A 83 8.59 4.00 0.20
N ILE A 84 9.13 4.95 -0.57
CA ILE A 84 9.33 4.78 -2.02
C ILE A 84 10.13 3.52 -2.32
N LYS A 85 11.24 3.32 -1.61
CA LYS A 85 12.08 2.15 -1.82
C LYS A 85 11.33 0.86 -1.52
N ILE A 86 10.58 0.85 -0.42
CA ILE A 86 9.80 -0.32 -0.01
C ILE A 86 8.71 -0.63 -1.04
N LEU A 87 8.01 0.39 -1.49
CA LEU A 87 6.93 0.23 -2.48
C LEU A 87 7.46 -0.27 -3.82
N GLN A 88 8.61 0.22 -4.25
CA GLN A 88 9.26 -0.26 -5.46
C GLN A 88 9.58 -1.75 -5.37
N GLU A 89 10.11 -2.19 -4.24
CA GLU A 89 10.42 -3.61 -4.04
C GLU A 89 9.16 -4.47 -3.92
N ARG A 90 8.18 -4.00 -3.15
CA ARG A 90 6.95 -4.78 -2.92
C ARG A 90 6.16 -5.03 -4.18
N PHE A 91 6.08 -4.03 -5.05
CA PHE A 91 5.17 -4.07 -6.20
C PHE A 91 5.89 -4.13 -7.53
N SER A 92 7.14 -4.56 -7.54
CA SER A 92 7.95 -4.67 -8.75
C SER A 92 7.35 -5.63 -9.79
N LEU A 93 6.55 -6.60 -9.36
CA LEU A 93 5.93 -7.58 -10.25
C LEU A 93 4.56 -7.13 -10.78
N TYR A 94 4.05 -6.00 -10.32
CA TYR A 94 2.75 -5.50 -10.76
C TYR A 94 2.92 -4.55 -11.95
N SER A 95 2.34 -4.93 -13.09
CA SER A 95 2.37 -4.08 -14.27
C SER A 95 1.41 -2.89 -14.20
N ASN A 96 0.47 -2.94 -13.25
CA ASN A 96 -0.55 -1.90 -13.06
C ASN A 96 -0.24 -0.94 -11.91
N PHE A 97 1.02 -0.88 -11.48
CA PHE A 97 1.45 0.02 -10.41
C PHE A 97 2.39 1.11 -10.94
N GLU A 98 2.10 2.35 -10.57
CA GLU A 98 2.98 3.48 -10.86
C GLU A 98 3.22 4.25 -9.57
N LEU A 99 4.48 4.64 -9.34
CA LEU A 99 4.87 5.31 -8.10
C LEU A 99 5.48 6.67 -8.43
N ILE A 100 5.00 7.70 -7.75
CA ILE A 100 5.47 9.07 -7.90
C ILE A 100 6.01 9.55 -6.55
N ASN A 101 7.25 10.03 -6.55
CA ASN A 101 7.87 10.58 -5.35
C ASN A 101 7.66 12.09 -5.28
N GLU A 102 6.57 12.48 -4.70
CA GLU A 102 6.25 13.90 -4.51
C GLU A 102 5.54 14.12 -3.18
#